data_3f7ede7656d6d8dc505befb4a777d26e
#
_entry.id   3f7ede7656d6d8dc505befb4a777d26e
#
_cell.length_a   1.000
_cell.length_b   1.000
_cell.length_c   1.000
_cell.angle_alpha   90.00
_cell.angle_beta   90.00
_cell.angle_gamma   90.00
#
_symmetry.space_group_name_H-M   'P 1'
#
loop_
_entity.id
_entity.type
_entity.pdbx_description
1 polymer ?
#
loop_
_entity_poly.entity_id
_entity_poly.type
_entity_poly.pdbx_seq_one_letter_code
_entity_poly.pdbx_strand_id
1 'polypeptide(L)'
;MGIAIGCINLGGGFCLGTAGGPLLVALVLGHFGHIGPVVGYMPRNTRITLMELALMLFLAGAGVSGGATLLATLQAQGLGMFLAGVLITLLPMLLGYVVARRFLGMNLPESLGGICGAMTSTPALGAISARTEKQAPVIAYATAYPVALILMTLLAKLLIML
;
A
#
# COMPACT_ATOMS: atom_id res chain seq x y z
N MET A 1 -5.17 -18.54 -7.89
CA MET A 1 -5.44 -17.75 -9.13
C MET A 1 -4.68 -16.41 -9.13
N GLY A 2 -4.83 -15.52 -8.15
CA GLY A 2 -4.19 -14.20 -8.18
C GLY A 2 -2.67 -14.21 -8.31
N ILE A 3 -1.97 -15.10 -7.58
CA ILE A 3 -0.52 -15.24 -7.67
C ILE A 3 -0.08 -15.74 -9.05
N ALA A 4 -0.83 -16.69 -9.65
CA ALA A 4 -0.55 -17.18 -10.99
C ALA A 4 -0.67 -16.06 -12.04
N ILE A 5 -1.69 -15.19 -11.92
CA ILE A 5 -1.86 -14.03 -12.81
C ILE A 5 -0.74 -13.00 -12.59
N GLY A 6 -0.30 -12.79 -11.33
CA GLY A 6 0.81 -11.91 -11.01
C GLY A 6 2.17 -12.37 -11.57
N CYS A 7 2.35 -13.67 -11.75
CA CYS A 7 3.57 -14.26 -12.33
C CYS A 7 3.55 -14.35 -13.86
N ILE A 8 2.43 -14.02 -14.53
CA ILE A 8 2.35 -14.01 -15.98
C ILE A 8 3.21 -12.88 -16.53
N ASN A 9 4.22 -13.25 -17.32
CA ASN A 9 5.07 -12.30 -18.03
C ASN A 9 4.28 -11.73 -19.23
N LEU A 10 3.81 -10.49 -19.10
CA LEU A 10 3.03 -9.78 -20.12
C LEU A 10 3.88 -9.27 -21.32
N GLY A 11 5.09 -9.81 -21.49
CA GLY A 11 6.01 -9.36 -22.53
C GLY A 11 6.90 -8.21 -22.06
N GLY A 12 8.21 -8.25 -22.39
CA GLY A 12 9.20 -7.23 -22.01
C GLY A 12 9.58 -7.19 -20.52
N GLY A 13 9.44 -8.33 -19.80
CA GLY A 13 9.81 -8.41 -18.37
C GLY A 13 8.78 -7.75 -17.42
N PHE A 14 7.57 -7.50 -17.90
CA PHE A 14 6.49 -6.94 -17.08
C PHE A 14 5.75 -8.07 -16.37
N CYS A 15 6.00 -8.26 -15.08
CA CYS A 15 5.15 -9.07 -14.20
C CYS A 15 4.54 -8.17 -13.11
N LEU A 16 3.27 -8.41 -12.80
CA LEU A 16 2.56 -7.67 -11.76
C LEU A 16 3.07 -8.01 -10.34
N GLY A 17 3.89 -9.06 -10.25
CA GLY A 17 4.43 -9.54 -8.99
C GLY A 17 3.42 -10.29 -8.13
N THR A 18 3.94 -10.85 -7.03
CA THR A 18 3.16 -11.66 -6.08
C THR A 18 2.09 -10.86 -5.31
N ALA A 19 2.21 -9.54 -5.26
CA ALA A 19 1.25 -8.66 -4.59
C ALA A 19 0.22 -8.08 -5.56
N GLY A 20 0.63 -7.66 -6.76
CA GLY A 20 -0.24 -7.01 -7.74
C GLY A 20 -1.27 -7.95 -8.37
N GLY A 21 -0.90 -9.20 -8.63
CA GLY A 21 -1.82 -10.19 -9.19
C GLY A 21 -3.04 -10.47 -8.31
N PRO A 22 -2.87 -10.85 -7.03
CA PRO A 22 -3.99 -11.06 -6.12
C PRO A 22 -4.86 -9.82 -5.94
N LEU A 23 -4.27 -8.62 -5.91
CA LEU A 23 -4.99 -7.36 -5.77
C LEU A 23 -5.91 -7.09 -6.95
N LEU A 24 -5.42 -7.28 -8.18
CA LEU A 24 -6.25 -7.14 -9.39
C LEU A 24 -7.40 -8.15 -9.41
N VAL A 25 -7.12 -9.41 -9.10
CA VAL A 25 -8.16 -10.45 -9.04
C VAL A 25 -9.21 -10.13 -7.99
N ALA A 26 -8.79 -9.64 -6.81
CA ALA A 26 -9.72 -9.24 -5.75
C ALA A 26 -10.58 -8.03 -6.15
N LEU A 27 -10.00 -7.05 -6.86
CA LEU A 27 -10.73 -5.91 -7.40
C LEU A 27 -11.78 -6.32 -8.43
N VAL A 28 -11.40 -7.19 -9.36
CA VAL A 28 -12.32 -7.70 -10.41
C VAL A 28 -13.44 -8.54 -9.78
N LEU A 29 -13.11 -9.45 -8.87
CA LEU A 29 -14.10 -10.25 -8.14
C LEU A 29 -15.03 -9.38 -7.28
N GLY A 30 -14.49 -8.36 -6.63
CA GLY A 30 -15.26 -7.41 -5.84
C GLY A 30 -16.21 -6.56 -6.68
N HIS A 31 -15.80 -6.20 -7.90
CA HIS A 31 -16.62 -5.42 -8.84
C HIS A 31 -17.76 -6.24 -9.43
N PHE A 32 -17.46 -7.43 -9.94
CA PHE A 32 -18.46 -8.28 -10.59
C PHE A 32 -19.32 -9.11 -9.61
N GLY A 33 -18.87 -9.24 -8.36
CA GLY A 33 -19.54 -10.03 -7.32
C GLY A 33 -19.44 -11.54 -7.49
N HIS A 34 -19.30 -12.03 -8.73
CA HIS A 34 -19.07 -13.44 -9.05
C HIS A 34 -18.37 -13.57 -10.42
N ILE A 35 -17.52 -14.57 -10.56
CA ILE A 35 -16.96 -14.99 -11.85
C ILE A 35 -17.12 -16.50 -11.96
N GLY A 36 -18.11 -16.94 -12.77
CA GLY A 36 -18.47 -18.36 -12.89
C GLY A 36 -18.92 -18.96 -11.55
N PRO A 37 -18.35 -20.09 -11.11
CA PRO A 37 -18.71 -20.72 -9.85
C PRO A 37 -18.10 -20.03 -8.61
N VAL A 38 -17.20 -19.06 -8.80
CA VAL A 38 -16.53 -18.34 -7.70
C VAL A 38 -17.35 -17.13 -7.30
N VAL A 39 -17.86 -17.15 -6.07
CA VAL A 39 -18.62 -16.05 -5.49
C VAL A 39 -17.66 -15.11 -4.75
N GLY A 40 -17.62 -13.86 -5.18
CA GLY A 40 -16.79 -12.80 -4.57
C GLY A 40 -17.49 -12.06 -3.44
N TYR A 41 -18.74 -12.39 -3.13
CA TYR A 41 -19.49 -11.74 -2.06
C TYR A 41 -19.09 -12.30 -0.69
N MET A 42 -18.72 -11.39 0.20
CA MET A 42 -18.41 -11.71 1.60
C MET A 42 -19.17 -10.75 2.52
N PRO A 43 -19.82 -11.24 3.58
CA PRO A 43 -20.48 -10.37 4.57
C PRO A 43 -19.51 -9.35 5.14
N ARG A 44 -20.00 -8.13 5.39
CA ARG A 44 -19.17 -7.01 5.83
C ARG A 44 -18.33 -7.32 7.07
N ASN A 45 -18.92 -7.98 8.08
CA ASN A 45 -18.23 -8.30 9.31
C ASN A 45 -17.08 -9.29 9.07
N THR A 46 -17.33 -10.37 8.31
CA THR A 46 -16.31 -11.35 7.95
C THR A 46 -15.16 -10.71 7.17
N ARG A 47 -15.47 -9.80 6.24
CA ARG A 47 -14.47 -9.07 5.46
C ARG A 47 -13.58 -8.21 6.36
N ILE A 48 -14.17 -7.49 7.33
CA ILE A 48 -13.42 -6.65 8.26
C ILE A 48 -12.50 -7.52 9.12
N THR A 49 -13.01 -8.60 9.72
CA THR A 49 -12.20 -9.50 10.56
C THR A 49 -11.05 -10.14 9.78
N LEU A 50 -11.30 -10.61 8.56
CA LEU A 50 -10.24 -11.17 7.71
C LEU A 50 -9.21 -10.11 7.29
N MET A 51 -9.64 -8.88 7.02
CA MET A 51 -8.74 -7.77 6.71
C MET A 51 -7.83 -7.46 7.90
N GLU A 52 -8.39 -7.38 9.12
CA GLU A 52 -7.62 -7.14 10.34
C GLU A 52 -6.61 -8.27 10.60
N LEU A 53 -7.04 -9.53 10.48
CA LEU A 53 -6.17 -10.69 10.63
C LEU A 53 -5.02 -10.67 9.60
N ALA A 54 -5.35 -10.45 8.33
CA ALA A 54 -4.36 -10.37 7.26
C ALA A 54 -3.36 -9.23 7.49
N LEU A 55 -3.84 -8.09 7.99
CA LEU A 55 -3.00 -6.95 8.35
C LEU A 55 -2.05 -7.27 9.49
N MET A 56 -2.53 -7.95 10.55
CA MET A 56 -1.71 -8.37 11.69
C MET A 56 -0.61 -9.34 11.23
N LEU A 57 -0.95 -10.33 10.40
CA LEU A 57 0.01 -11.30 9.87
C LEU A 57 1.04 -10.63 8.96
N PHE A 58 0.61 -9.71 8.11
CA PHE A 58 1.50 -8.94 7.24
C PHE A 58 2.48 -8.09 8.06
N LEU A 59 1.98 -7.37 9.07
CA LEU A 59 2.83 -6.54 9.94
C LEU A 59 3.81 -7.39 10.76
N ALA A 60 3.36 -8.53 11.29
CA ALA A 60 4.23 -9.45 12.01
C ALA A 60 5.36 -9.97 11.10
N GLY A 61 5.03 -10.41 9.88
CA GLY A 61 6.00 -10.87 8.88
C GLY A 61 7.00 -9.79 8.49
N ALA A 62 6.51 -8.58 8.21
CA ALA A 62 7.35 -7.43 7.88
C ALA A 62 8.25 -7.02 9.07
N GLY A 63 7.70 -7.04 10.28
CA GLY A 63 8.44 -6.73 11.50
C GLY A 63 9.57 -7.73 11.78
N VAL A 64 9.31 -9.01 11.65
CA VAL A 64 10.33 -10.07 11.82
C VAL A 64 11.42 -9.95 10.74
N SER A 65 11.03 -9.80 9.47
CA SER A 65 11.99 -9.66 8.37
C SER A 65 12.84 -8.39 8.49
N GLY A 66 12.22 -7.26 8.80
CA GLY A 66 12.92 -5.99 8.99
C GLY A 66 13.79 -5.99 10.25
N GLY A 67 13.30 -6.55 11.35
CA GLY A 67 14.04 -6.63 12.61
C GLY A 67 15.29 -7.51 12.53
N ALA A 68 15.23 -8.61 11.79
CA ALA A 68 16.37 -9.52 11.63
C ALA A 68 17.57 -8.84 10.93
N THR A 69 17.31 -7.91 10.00
CA THR A 69 18.35 -7.23 9.23
C THR A 69 18.74 -5.87 9.80
N LEU A 70 17.88 -5.28 10.64
CA LEU A 70 18.05 -3.92 11.16
C LEU A 70 19.39 -3.73 11.89
N LEU A 71 19.69 -4.64 12.82
CA LEU A 71 20.88 -4.53 13.66
C LEU A 71 22.17 -4.66 12.85
N ALA A 72 22.22 -5.63 11.94
CA ALA A 72 23.34 -5.84 11.04
C ALA A 72 23.56 -4.65 10.10
N THR A 73 22.46 -4.08 9.57
CA THR A 73 22.53 -2.91 8.69
C THR A 73 22.97 -1.65 9.43
N LEU A 74 22.48 -1.43 10.66
CA LEU A 74 22.93 -0.31 11.50
C LEU A 74 24.40 -0.39 11.85
N GLN A 75 24.91 -1.59 12.15
CA GLN A 75 26.33 -1.81 12.47
C GLN A 75 27.21 -1.63 11.23
N ALA A 76 26.76 -2.07 10.04
CA ALA A 76 27.53 -1.99 8.81
C ALA A 76 27.55 -0.59 8.19
N GLN A 77 26.43 0.13 8.25
CA GLN A 77 26.23 1.39 7.52
C GLN A 77 26.05 2.63 8.41
N GLY A 78 25.99 2.42 9.73
CA GLY A 78 25.96 3.48 10.72
C GLY A 78 24.68 4.32 10.75
N LEU A 79 24.71 5.36 11.58
CA LEU A 79 23.58 6.28 11.81
C LEU A 79 23.18 7.10 10.58
N GLY A 80 24.11 7.28 9.63
CA GLY A 80 23.88 8.07 8.42
C GLY A 80 22.78 7.49 7.53
N MET A 81 22.75 6.18 7.35
CA MET A 81 21.71 5.50 6.56
C MET A 81 20.33 5.57 7.25
N PHE A 82 20.30 5.49 8.57
CA PHE A 82 19.06 5.67 9.31
C PHE A 82 18.48 7.08 9.12
N LEU A 83 19.31 8.11 9.25
CA LEU A 83 18.90 9.49 9.03
C LEU A 83 18.46 9.74 7.58
N ALA A 84 19.17 9.17 6.60
CA ALA A 84 18.77 9.24 5.20
C ALA A 84 17.39 8.59 4.99
N GLY A 85 17.13 7.41 5.56
CA GLY A 85 15.84 6.74 5.50
C GLY A 85 14.70 7.58 6.11
N VAL A 86 14.96 8.20 7.25
CA VAL A 86 14.00 9.12 7.90
C VAL A 86 13.70 10.32 6.99
N LEU A 87 14.71 10.94 6.39
CA LEU A 87 14.51 12.07 5.49
C LEU A 87 13.74 11.68 4.22
N ILE A 88 14.09 10.55 3.60
CA ILE A 88 13.43 10.04 2.39
C ILE A 88 11.95 9.73 2.65
N THR A 89 11.58 9.32 3.85
CA THR A 89 10.18 9.03 4.19
C THR A 89 9.41 10.27 4.66
N LEU A 90 9.99 11.10 5.51
CA LEU A 90 9.31 12.26 6.09
C LEU A 90 9.12 13.40 5.06
N LEU A 91 10.10 13.64 4.20
CA LEU A 91 10.05 14.77 3.28
C LEU A 91 8.88 14.66 2.27
N PRO A 92 8.65 13.53 1.58
CA PRO A 92 7.48 13.37 0.73
C PRO A 92 6.15 13.42 1.50
N MET A 93 6.10 12.89 2.73
CA MET A 93 4.91 12.97 3.58
C MET A 93 4.52 14.42 3.88
N LEU A 94 5.48 15.22 4.30
CA LEU A 94 5.26 16.63 4.63
C LEU A 94 4.88 17.43 3.38
N LEU A 95 5.57 17.22 2.27
CA LEU A 95 5.22 17.84 1.00
C LEU A 95 3.82 17.43 0.54
N GLY A 96 3.50 16.14 0.59
CA GLY A 96 2.17 15.63 0.26
C GLY A 96 1.07 16.24 1.14
N TYR A 97 1.34 16.40 2.44
CA TYR A 97 0.42 17.06 3.36
C TYR A 97 0.19 18.52 3.01
N VAL A 98 1.26 19.27 2.73
CA VAL A 98 1.16 20.68 2.33
C VAL A 98 0.37 20.82 1.03
N VAL A 99 0.66 19.97 0.04
CA VAL A 99 -0.05 19.97 -1.25
C VAL A 99 -1.54 19.65 -1.05
N ALA A 100 -1.85 18.59 -0.30
CA ALA A 100 -3.23 18.17 -0.06
C ALA A 100 -4.04 19.26 0.66
N ARG A 101 -3.43 19.91 1.66
CA ARG A 101 -4.12 20.95 2.45
C ARG A 101 -4.21 22.29 1.77
N ARG A 102 -3.11 22.71 1.11
CA ARG A 102 -2.99 24.09 0.58
C ARG A 102 -3.51 24.21 -0.85
N PHE A 103 -3.27 23.19 -1.68
CA PHE A 103 -3.62 23.26 -3.11
C PHE A 103 -4.92 22.51 -3.44
N LEU A 104 -5.16 21.34 -2.79
CA LEU A 104 -6.37 20.56 -3.04
C LEU A 104 -7.51 20.90 -2.07
N GLY A 105 -7.28 21.67 -1.01
CA GLY A 105 -8.31 22.03 -0.03
C GLY A 105 -8.89 20.86 0.74
N MET A 106 -8.20 19.71 0.79
CA MET A 106 -8.67 18.49 1.43
C MET A 106 -8.73 18.66 2.96
N ASN A 107 -9.73 18.02 3.58
CA ASN A 107 -9.82 17.95 5.03
C ASN A 107 -8.69 17.11 5.62
N LEU A 108 -8.42 17.26 6.93
CA LEU A 108 -7.34 16.52 7.60
C LEU A 108 -7.43 15.00 7.40
N PRO A 109 -8.58 14.35 7.65
CA PRO A 109 -8.72 12.91 7.47
C PRO A 109 -8.52 12.45 6.02
N GLU A 110 -9.01 13.22 5.05
CA GLU A 110 -8.82 12.97 3.62
C GLU A 110 -7.37 13.09 3.20
N SER A 111 -6.69 14.14 3.64
CA SER A 111 -5.27 14.36 3.36
C SER A 111 -4.41 13.22 3.89
N LEU A 112 -4.66 12.80 5.14
CA LEU A 112 -3.93 11.69 5.74
C LEU A 112 -4.22 10.36 5.03
N GLY A 113 -5.47 10.09 4.66
CA GLY A 113 -5.85 8.91 3.88
C GLY A 113 -5.19 8.88 2.51
N GLY A 114 -5.19 10.01 1.80
CA GLY A 114 -4.53 10.15 0.49
C GLY A 114 -3.01 9.91 0.57
N ILE A 115 -2.35 10.47 1.59
CA ILE A 115 -0.91 10.25 1.83
C ILE A 115 -0.64 8.78 2.13
N CYS A 116 -1.44 8.13 2.99
CA CYS A 116 -1.31 6.70 3.25
C CYS A 116 -1.47 5.86 1.99
N GLY A 117 -2.40 6.26 1.10
CA GLY A 117 -2.59 5.62 -0.21
C GLY A 117 -1.39 5.81 -1.13
N ALA A 118 -0.89 7.04 -1.22
CA ALA A 118 0.29 7.37 -2.04
C ALA A 118 1.55 6.65 -1.57
N MET A 119 1.71 6.45 -0.26
CA MET A 119 2.82 5.71 0.34
C MET A 119 2.55 4.19 0.44
N THR A 120 1.42 3.72 -0.06
CA THR A 120 1.01 2.30 0.01
C THR A 120 0.98 1.74 1.45
N SER A 121 0.74 2.61 2.43
CA SER A 121 0.78 2.26 3.86
C SER A 121 -0.61 1.92 4.40
N THR A 122 -1.02 0.67 4.25
CA THR A 122 -2.27 0.14 4.84
C THR A 122 -2.28 0.20 6.37
N PRO A 123 -1.16 -0.06 7.09
CA PRO A 123 -1.13 0.06 8.55
C PRO A 123 -1.44 1.47 9.05
N ALA A 124 -0.89 2.48 8.38
CA ALA A 124 -1.15 3.87 8.73
C ALA A 124 -2.63 4.23 8.52
N LEU A 125 -3.26 3.72 7.44
CA LEU A 125 -4.70 3.87 7.24
C LEU A 125 -5.51 3.25 8.40
N GLY A 126 -5.12 2.05 8.86
CA GLY A 126 -5.76 1.41 10.01
C GLY A 126 -5.71 2.26 11.28
N ALA A 127 -4.56 2.85 11.57
CA ALA A 127 -4.38 3.75 12.71
C ALA A 127 -5.24 5.03 12.61
N ILE A 128 -5.39 5.59 11.41
CA ILE A 128 -6.23 6.77 11.17
C ILE A 128 -7.72 6.41 11.29
N SER A 129 -8.12 5.28 10.69
CA SER A 129 -9.51 4.82 10.71
C SER A 129 -9.99 4.48 12.12
N ALA A 130 -9.10 4.00 12.99
CA ALA A 130 -9.40 3.77 14.40
C ALA A 130 -9.67 5.07 15.19
N ARG A 131 -9.19 6.21 14.70
CA ARG A 131 -9.34 7.54 15.34
C ARG A 131 -10.46 8.39 14.75
N THR A 132 -11.06 7.95 13.65
CA THR A 132 -12.13 8.70 12.98
C THR A 132 -13.24 7.77 12.51
N GLU A 133 -14.48 8.11 12.83
CA GLU A 133 -15.66 7.38 12.38
C GLU A 133 -16.01 7.66 10.91
N LYS A 134 -15.36 8.65 10.29
CA LYS A 134 -15.60 9.05 8.91
C LYS A 134 -14.92 8.09 7.93
N GLN A 135 -15.61 7.77 6.84
CA GLN A 135 -15.07 6.95 5.76
C GLN A 135 -14.12 7.72 4.82
N ALA A 136 -13.99 9.03 5.00
CA ALA A 136 -13.20 9.91 4.16
C ALA A 136 -11.73 9.46 3.99
N PRO A 137 -11.00 9.02 5.03
CA PRO A 137 -9.64 8.51 4.85
C PRO A 137 -9.57 7.28 3.98
N VAL A 138 -10.53 6.36 4.12
CA VAL A 138 -10.58 5.11 3.37
C VAL A 138 -10.84 5.36 1.89
N ILE A 139 -11.74 6.31 1.58
CA ILE A 139 -12.03 6.70 0.20
C ILE A 139 -10.82 7.38 -0.44
N ALA A 140 -10.19 8.33 0.25
CA ALA A 140 -8.99 9.00 -0.23
C ALA A 140 -7.81 8.02 -0.45
N TYR A 141 -7.64 7.06 0.46
CA TYR A 141 -6.68 5.98 0.30
C TYR A 141 -6.97 5.14 -0.95
N ALA A 142 -8.21 4.68 -1.10
CA ALA A 142 -8.61 3.80 -2.21
C ALA A 142 -8.44 4.46 -3.58
N THR A 143 -8.54 5.77 -3.67
CA THR A 143 -8.30 6.52 -4.92
C THR A 143 -6.80 6.74 -5.19
N ALA A 144 -6.00 7.04 -4.17
CA ALA A 144 -4.58 7.31 -4.32
C ALA A 144 -3.74 6.03 -4.53
N TYR A 145 -4.11 4.93 -3.86
CA TYR A 145 -3.33 3.69 -3.83
C TYR A 145 -3.08 3.05 -5.20
N PRO A 146 -4.09 2.85 -6.09
CA PRO A 146 -3.84 2.27 -7.41
C PRO A 146 -2.94 3.13 -8.29
N VAL A 147 -3.11 4.45 -8.22
CA VAL A 147 -2.29 5.40 -8.97
C VAL A 147 -0.84 5.35 -8.49
N ALA A 148 -0.63 5.31 -7.18
CA ALA A 148 0.69 5.19 -6.58
C ALA A 148 1.39 3.89 -6.99
N LEU A 149 0.69 2.76 -6.99
CA LEU A 149 1.24 1.47 -7.43
C LEU A 149 1.70 1.50 -8.90
N ILE A 150 0.89 2.07 -9.79
CA ILE A 150 1.26 2.19 -11.21
C ILE A 150 2.47 3.09 -11.37
N LEU A 151 2.49 4.26 -10.74
CA LEU A 151 3.61 5.19 -10.81
C LEU A 151 4.91 4.58 -10.25
N MET A 152 4.84 3.91 -9.10
CA MET A 152 6.00 3.26 -8.47
C MET A 152 6.57 2.16 -9.36
N THR A 153 5.72 1.34 -9.98
CA THR A 153 6.18 0.29 -10.90
C THR A 153 6.82 0.85 -12.16
N LEU A 154 6.29 1.93 -12.71
CA LEU A 154 6.87 2.62 -13.87
C LEU A 154 8.21 3.28 -13.52
N LEU A 155 8.30 3.99 -12.39
CA LEU A 155 9.52 4.63 -11.93
C LEU A 155 10.61 3.62 -11.58
N ALA A 156 10.25 2.49 -10.94
CA ALA A 156 11.20 1.42 -10.65
C ALA A 156 11.81 0.85 -11.94
N LYS A 157 10.99 0.65 -12.98
CA LYS A 157 11.50 0.21 -14.29
C LYS A 157 12.41 1.24 -14.94
N LEU A 158 12.02 2.51 -14.90
CA LEU A 158 12.83 3.58 -15.46
C LEU A 158 14.22 3.63 -14.79
N LEU A 159 14.26 3.47 -13.46
CA LEU A 159 15.52 3.42 -12.70
C LEU A 159 16.41 2.21 -13.02
N ILE A 160 15.81 1.07 -13.35
CA ILE A 160 16.57 -0.13 -13.74
C ILE A 160 17.14 -0.01 -15.17
N MET A 161 16.47 0.79 -16.02
CA MET A 161 16.90 0.99 -17.42
C MET A 161 17.95 2.11 -17.59
N LEU A 162 18.15 2.94 -16.58
CA LEU A 162 19.18 3.99 -16.49
C LEU A 162 20.49 3.43 -15.94
#